data_371ce285aabe9653bb7a7d03b9066151
#
_entry.id   371ce285aabe9653bb7a7d03b9066151
#
_cell.length_a   1.000
_cell.length_b   1.000
_cell.length_c   1.000
_cell.angle_alpha   90.00
_cell.angle_beta   90.00
_cell.angle_gamma   90.00
#
_symmetry.space_group_name_H-M   'P 1'
#
loop_
_entity.id
_entity.type
_entity.pdbx_description
1 polymer ?
#
loop_
_entity_poly.entity_id
_entity_poly.type
_entity_poly.pdbx_seq_one_letter_code
_entity_poly.pdbx_strand_id
1 'polypeptide(L)'
;MKTPTQTNAIDFDSAKLQRLGFGQPSLRPRRPATLAELRQQLNQQLQTSLEPERILGLFFREVQRLVPLDALQYRHAASDLRLEFGHRGHHSVSYTLSHEGEHLGELVFRRNQRLLEEELSQLELLLVTLLYPMRNALLYRAATRSALRDPLTETGNRVAMDQTLQREIDMARRHLHPLSLLMLDIDHFKKINDTHGHAAGDSVLRAVAGAIKRQLRNEDMVFR
;
A
#
# COMPACT_ATOMS: atom_id res chain seq x y z
N MET A 1 -4.86 -44.13 -31.95
CA MET A 1 -5.92 -43.38 -31.24
C MET A 1 -5.42 -43.08 -29.86
N LYS A 2 -5.02 -41.82 -29.58
CA LYS A 2 -4.61 -41.36 -28.25
C LYS A 2 -5.80 -40.63 -27.65
N THR A 3 -6.34 -41.12 -26.55
CA THR A 3 -7.35 -40.48 -25.74
C THR A 3 -6.81 -39.19 -25.12
N PRO A 4 -7.52 -38.06 -25.18
CA PRO A 4 -7.10 -36.85 -24.48
C PRO A 4 -7.29 -37.01 -23.00
N THR A 5 -6.21 -36.83 -22.24
CA THR A 5 -6.23 -36.72 -20.79
C THR A 5 -6.92 -35.40 -20.43
N GLN A 6 -8.13 -35.47 -19.91
CA GLN A 6 -8.80 -34.32 -19.30
C GLN A 6 -8.07 -33.92 -18.02
N THR A 7 -7.35 -32.83 -18.07
CA THR A 7 -6.81 -32.16 -16.86
C THR A 7 -7.94 -31.36 -16.25
N ASN A 8 -8.54 -31.86 -15.16
CA ASN A 8 -9.48 -31.10 -14.35
C ASN A 8 -8.71 -30.05 -13.55
N ALA A 9 -8.33 -28.95 -14.18
CA ALA A 9 -7.89 -27.76 -13.49
C ALA A 9 -9.14 -27.00 -13.03
N ILE A 10 -9.42 -27.04 -11.72
CA ILE A 10 -10.45 -26.18 -11.13
C ILE A 10 -9.81 -24.82 -10.94
N ASP A 11 -10.24 -23.83 -11.71
CA ASP A 11 -9.93 -22.42 -11.45
C ASP A 11 -10.68 -21.99 -10.20
N PHE A 12 -9.99 -22.09 -9.06
CA PHE A 12 -10.55 -21.75 -7.75
C PHE A 12 -10.92 -20.27 -7.63
N ASP A 13 -10.29 -19.40 -8.38
CA ASP A 13 -10.55 -17.95 -8.30
C ASP A 13 -11.88 -17.59 -8.96
N SER A 14 -12.16 -18.09 -10.14
CA SER A 14 -13.40 -17.78 -10.86
C SER A 14 -14.62 -18.48 -10.24
N ALA A 15 -14.52 -19.77 -9.90
CA ALA A 15 -15.64 -20.54 -9.35
C ALA A 15 -15.99 -20.12 -7.91
N LYS A 16 -15.01 -19.80 -7.08
CA LYS A 16 -15.21 -19.35 -5.70
C LYS A 16 -15.76 -17.93 -5.64
N LEU A 17 -15.29 -17.04 -6.52
CA LEU A 17 -15.78 -15.67 -6.64
C LEU A 17 -17.22 -15.60 -7.12
N GLN A 18 -17.64 -16.47 -8.06
CA GLN A 18 -19.04 -16.57 -8.50
C GLN A 18 -19.98 -17.12 -7.40
N ARG A 19 -19.56 -18.14 -6.65
CA ARG A 19 -20.35 -18.69 -5.52
C ARG A 19 -20.45 -17.74 -4.33
N LEU A 20 -19.46 -16.86 -4.12
CA LEU A 20 -19.45 -15.85 -3.08
C LEU A 20 -20.11 -14.52 -3.50
N GLY A 21 -20.75 -14.45 -4.68
CA GLY A 21 -21.49 -13.27 -5.15
C GLY A 21 -20.60 -12.11 -5.62
N PHE A 22 -19.32 -12.35 -5.92
CA PHE A 22 -18.40 -11.33 -6.44
C PHE A 22 -18.49 -11.10 -7.95
N GLY A 23 -19.49 -11.66 -8.64
CA GLY A 23 -19.77 -11.43 -10.05
C GLY A 23 -20.65 -10.23 -10.25
N GLN A 24 -20.14 -9.15 -10.82
CA GLN A 24 -20.75 -7.89 -11.27
C GLN A 24 -21.57 -7.09 -10.24
N PRO A 25 -21.41 -5.77 -10.13
CA PRO A 25 -22.23 -4.94 -9.26
C PRO A 25 -23.66 -4.95 -9.77
N SER A 26 -24.53 -5.73 -9.15
CA SER A 26 -25.97 -5.68 -9.39
C SER A 26 -26.48 -4.30 -8.97
N LEU A 27 -27.08 -3.57 -9.91
CA LEU A 27 -27.77 -2.27 -9.71
C LEU A 27 -29.07 -2.40 -8.87
N ARG A 28 -29.20 -3.43 -8.04
CA ARG A 28 -30.32 -3.53 -7.10
C ARG A 28 -30.08 -2.59 -5.93
N PRO A 29 -31.09 -1.79 -5.50
CA PRO A 29 -30.97 -1.00 -4.27
C PRO A 29 -30.62 -1.95 -3.12
N ARG A 30 -29.40 -1.82 -2.60
CA ARG A 30 -28.92 -2.65 -1.49
C ARG A 30 -29.74 -2.27 -0.27
N ARG A 31 -30.42 -3.24 0.36
CA ARG A 31 -31.06 -3.05 1.67
C ARG A 31 -30.05 -2.45 2.66
N PRO A 32 -30.50 -1.56 3.58
CA PRO A 32 -29.63 -1.13 4.67
C PRO A 32 -29.10 -2.39 5.37
N ALA A 33 -27.78 -2.49 5.49
CA ALA A 33 -27.13 -3.62 6.13
C ALA A 33 -27.34 -3.53 7.63
N THR A 34 -27.55 -4.64 8.30
CA THR A 34 -27.42 -4.68 9.75
C THR A 34 -25.95 -4.57 10.10
N LEU A 35 -25.63 -4.05 11.30
CA LEU A 35 -24.25 -3.95 11.81
C LEU A 35 -23.53 -5.32 11.75
N ALA A 36 -24.22 -6.41 12.11
CA ALA A 36 -23.66 -7.75 12.12
C ALA A 36 -23.30 -8.24 10.71
N GLU A 37 -24.19 -8.04 9.74
CA GLU A 37 -23.95 -8.40 8.33
C GLU A 37 -22.80 -7.61 7.74
N LEU A 38 -22.76 -6.31 8.00
CA LEU A 38 -21.69 -5.44 7.51
C LEU A 38 -20.34 -5.82 8.12
N ARG A 39 -20.28 -6.09 9.42
CA ARG A 39 -19.06 -6.54 10.10
C ARG A 39 -18.55 -7.86 9.53
N GLN A 40 -19.44 -8.84 9.30
CA GLN A 40 -19.05 -10.11 8.69
C GLN A 40 -18.55 -9.91 7.26
N GLN A 41 -19.18 -9.08 6.46
CA GLN A 41 -18.76 -8.76 5.11
C GLN A 41 -17.39 -8.07 5.09
N LEU A 42 -17.17 -7.08 5.95
CA LEU A 42 -15.88 -6.40 6.08
C LEU A 42 -14.77 -7.36 6.50
N ASN A 43 -15.00 -8.22 7.48
CA ASN A 43 -14.01 -9.22 7.89
C ASN A 43 -13.57 -10.15 6.75
N GLN A 44 -14.46 -10.47 5.82
CA GLN A 44 -14.12 -11.28 4.66
C GLN A 44 -13.40 -10.48 3.57
N GLN A 45 -13.87 -9.27 3.29
CA GLN A 45 -13.39 -8.48 2.16
C GLN A 45 -12.07 -7.75 2.44
N LEU A 46 -11.87 -7.23 3.66
CA LEU A 46 -10.67 -6.47 3.99
C LEU A 46 -9.40 -7.34 3.99
N GLN A 47 -9.53 -8.65 4.15
CA GLN A 47 -8.40 -9.59 4.11
C GLN A 47 -7.95 -9.95 2.68
N THR A 48 -8.68 -9.50 1.66
CA THR A 48 -8.36 -9.84 0.26
C THR A 48 -7.27 -8.98 -0.35
N SER A 49 -6.76 -7.98 0.36
CA SER A 49 -5.72 -7.07 -0.11
C SER A 49 -4.66 -6.82 0.96
N LEU A 50 -3.44 -6.54 0.51
CA LEU A 50 -2.32 -6.04 1.31
C LEU A 50 -1.99 -4.58 0.98
N GLU A 51 -2.85 -3.89 0.24
CA GLU A 51 -2.70 -2.48 -0.11
C GLU A 51 -3.57 -1.61 0.80
N PRO A 52 -2.99 -0.75 1.67
CA PRO A 52 -3.75 0.10 2.59
C PRO A 52 -4.81 0.95 1.91
N GLU A 53 -4.51 1.49 0.73
CA GLU A 53 -5.44 2.30 -0.04
C GLU A 53 -6.69 1.52 -0.45
N ARG A 54 -6.51 0.28 -0.90
CA ARG A 54 -7.60 -0.60 -1.31
C ARG A 54 -8.44 -1.06 -0.12
N ILE A 55 -7.79 -1.39 1.00
CA ILE A 55 -8.45 -1.77 2.25
C ILE A 55 -9.33 -0.62 2.75
N LEU A 56 -8.77 0.58 2.87
CA LEU A 56 -9.49 1.75 3.38
C LEU A 56 -10.56 2.26 2.42
N GLY A 57 -10.32 2.21 1.10
CA GLY A 57 -11.32 2.56 0.09
C GLY A 57 -12.52 1.61 0.12
N LEU A 58 -12.28 0.32 0.35
CA LEU A 58 -13.35 -0.67 0.50
C LEU A 58 -14.10 -0.45 1.82
N PHE A 59 -13.40 -0.24 2.92
CA PHE A 59 -13.99 0.08 4.22
C PHE A 59 -14.88 1.33 4.14
N PHE A 60 -14.36 2.44 3.61
CA PHE A 60 -15.08 3.69 3.47
C PHE A 60 -16.37 3.54 2.65
N ARG A 61 -16.32 2.79 1.55
CA ARG A 61 -17.49 2.54 0.71
C ARG A 61 -18.56 1.70 1.41
N GLU A 62 -18.16 0.67 2.13
CA GLU A 62 -19.11 -0.25 2.77
C GLU A 62 -19.73 0.35 4.05
N VAL A 63 -18.95 1.09 4.84
CA VAL A 63 -19.42 1.75 6.07
C VAL A 63 -20.53 2.76 5.78
N GLN A 64 -20.51 3.44 4.64
CA GLN A 64 -21.56 4.38 4.23
C GLN A 64 -22.96 3.76 4.11
N ARG A 65 -23.07 2.45 4.11
CA ARG A 65 -24.38 1.75 4.12
C ARG A 65 -25.06 1.80 5.48
N LEU A 66 -24.31 2.09 6.53
CA LEU A 66 -24.81 2.15 7.91
C LEU A 66 -24.59 3.54 8.51
N VAL A 67 -23.38 4.09 8.35
CA VAL A 67 -22.99 5.41 8.83
C VAL A 67 -22.58 6.27 7.63
N PRO A 68 -23.44 7.21 7.18
CA PRO A 68 -23.11 8.11 6.08
C PRO A 68 -21.92 9.00 6.45
N LEU A 69 -20.90 9.01 5.61
CA LEU A 69 -19.66 9.78 5.77
C LEU A 69 -19.33 10.52 4.48
N ASP A 70 -18.84 11.76 4.58
CA ASP A 70 -18.43 12.55 3.41
C ASP A 70 -16.95 12.33 3.07
N ALA A 71 -16.10 12.06 4.07
CA ALA A 71 -14.69 11.77 3.85
C ALA A 71 -14.08 10.85 4.91
N LEU A 72 -13.01 10.17 4.49
CA LEU A 72 -12.08 9.44 5.35
C LEU A 72 -10.67 9.90 5.02
N GLN A 73 -9.92 10.29 6.03
CA GLN A 73 -8.48 10.54 5.96
C GLN A 73 -7.75 9.53 6.82
N TYR A 74 -6.63 9.02 6.31
CA TYR A 74 -5.74 8.12 7.04
C TYR A 74 -4.32 8.62 6.99
N ARG A 75 -3.61 8.52 8.12
CA ARG A 75 -2.21 8.90 8.24
C ARG A 75 -1.46 7.87 9.07
N HIS A 76 -0.31 7.43 8.54
CA HIS A 76 0.66 6.61 9.27
C HIS A 76 2.05 7.22 9.11
N ALA A 77 2.54 7.89 10.15
CA ALA A 77 3.78 8.69 10.10
C ALA A 77 5.02 7.83 9.80
N ALA A 78 5.14 6.65 10.42
CA ALA A 78 6.32 5.78 10.25
C ALA A 78 6.52 5.28 8.81
N SER A 79 5.46 5.14 8.01
CA SER A 79 5.58 4.75 6.60
C SER A 79 5.36 5.90 5.61
N ASP A 80 5.22 7.12 6.11
CA ASP A 80 4.86 8.33 5.35
C ASP A 80 3.65 8.08 4.42
N LEU A 81 2.64 7.42 4.97
CA LEU A 81 1.44 7.08 4.24
C LEU A 81 0.32 8.05 4.60
N ARG A 82 -0.25 8.70 3.58
CA ARG A 82 -1.40 9.58 3.70
C ARG A 82 -2.40 9.21 2.61
N LEU A 83 -3.61 8.89 3.01
CA LEU A 83 -4.69 8.52 2.11
C LEU A 83 -5.91 9.37 2.43
N GLU A 84 -6.63 9.75 1.39
CA GLU A 84 -7.83 10.56 1.50
C GLU A 84 -8.90 10.05 0.54
N PHE A 85 -10.14 9.91 1.04
CA PHE A 85 -11.30 9.45 0.29
C PHE A 85 -12.46 10.40 0.53
N GLY A 86 -13.24 10.68 -0.51
CA GLY A 86 -14.43 11.53 -0.43
C GLY A 86 -14.13 13.04 -0.45
N HIS A 87 -15.03 13.83 0.11
CA HIS A 87 -15.00 15.28 0.06
C HIS A 87 -14.94 15.88 1.46
N ARG A 88 -14.65 17.18 1.57
CA ARG A 88 -14.57 17.87 2.86
C ARG A 88 -15.90 17.89 3.60
N GLY A 89 -15.88 17.67 4.93
CA GLY A 89 -17.01 17.81 5.83
C GLY A 89 -16.69 18.75 7.01
N HIS A 90 -17.70 19.34 7.63
CA HIS A 90 -17.55 20.36 8.70
C HIS A 90 -17.31 19.73 10.08
N HIS A 91 -17.90 18.56 10.34
CA HIS A 91 -17.73 17.81 11.59
C HIS A 91 -16.73 16.69 11.37
N SER A 92 -15.87 16.45 12.35
CA SER A 92 -14.89 15.36 12.27
C SER A 92 -14.81 14.60 13.57
N VAL A 93 -14.51 13.32 13.47
CA VAL A 93 -14.13 12.44 14.56
C VAL A 93 -12.84 11.73 14.18
N SER A 94 -11.92 11.59 15.13
CA SER A 94 -10.63 10.96 14.91
C SER A 94 -10.46 9.74 15.81
N TYR A 95 -9.83 8.70 15.25
CA TYR A 95 -9.51 7.47 15.95
C TYR A 95 -8.05 7.09 15.69
N THR A 96 -7.37 6.70 16.74
CA THR A 96 -6.04 6.10 16.64
C THR A 96 -6.19 4.59 16.59
N LEU A 97 -5.71 3.97 15.51
CA LEU A 97 -5.62 2.52 15.44
C LEU A 97 -4.33 2.06 16.10
N SER A 98 -4.45 1.18 17.09
CA SER A 98 -3.32 0.52 17.73
C SER A 98 -3.68 -0.93 18.05
N HIS A 99 -2.69 -1.83 17.98
CA HIS A 99 -2.86 -3.23 18.29
C HIS A 99 -1.58 -3.78 18.94
N GLU A 100 -1.69 -4.37 20.13
CA GLU A 100 -0.57 -4.92 20.90
C GLU A 100 0.61 -3.92 21.09
N GLY A 101 0.31 -2.64 21.28
CA GLY A 101 1.31 -1.59 21.42
C GLY A 101 1.88 -1.05 20.11
N GLU A 102 1.55 -1.65 18.98
CA GLU A 102 1.92 -1.18 17.64
C GLU A 102 0.93 -0.11 17.16
N HIS A 103 1.43 1.05 16.75
CA HIS A 103 0.63 2.13 16.18
C HIS A 103 0.37 1.84 14.70
N LEU A 104 -0.89 1.68 14.33
CA LEU A 104 -1.32 1.35 12.97
C LEU A 104 -1.83 2.56 12.18
N GLY A 105 -1.81 3.75 12.77
CA GLY A 105 -2.19 5.00 12.13
C GLY A 105 -3.38 5.71 12.76
N GLU A 106 -3.70 6.84 12.18
CA GLU A 106 -4.79 7.72 12.58
C GLU A 106 -5.84 7.79 11.47
N LEU A 107 -7.11 7.65 11.84
CA LEU A 107 -8.25 7.82 10.95
C LEU A 107 -9.01 9.06 11.36
N VAL A 108 -9.39 9.88 10.38
CA VAL A 108 -10.27 11.02 10.57
C VAL A 108 -11.46 10.86 9.63
N PHE A 109 -12.64 10.69 10.20
CA PHE A 109 -13.89 10.69 9.47
C PHE A 109 -14.50 12.08 9.48
N ARG A 110 -15.05 12.50 8.35
CA ARG A 110 -15.68 13.81 8.19
C ARG A 110 -17.09 13.68 7.62
N ARG A 111 -17.97 14.58 8.09
CA ARG A 111 -19.35 14.67 7.63
C ARG A 111 -19.87 16.09 7.77
N ASN A 112 -20.80 16.51 6.91
CA ASN A 112 -21.44 17.84 6.99
C ASN A 112 -22.44 17.95 8.13
N GLN A 113 -23.02 16.84 8.55
CA GLN A 113 -23.93 16.77 9.70
C GLN A 113 -23.19 16.20 10.92
N ARG A 114 -23.65 16.52 12.13
CA ARG A 114 -23.09 15.96 13.35
C ARG A 114 -23.36 14.45 13.42
N LEU A 115 -22.35 13.68 13.79
CA LEU A 115 -22.48 12.24 14.04
C LEU A 115 -23.25 12.03 15.35
N LEU A 116 -24.22 11.12 15.33
CA LEU A 116 -25.00 10.74 16.52
C LEU A 116 -24.19 9.72 17.35
N GLU A 117 -24.48 9.61 18.62
CA GLU A 117 -23.83 8.68 19.55
C GLU A 117 -23.94 7.22 19.08
N GLU A 118 -25.11 6.86 18.57
CA GLU A 118 -25.35 5.52 18.00
C GLU A 118 -24.49 5.25 16.75
N GLU A 119 -24.36 6.24 15.87
CA GLU A 119 -23.52 6.14 14.66
C GLU A 119 -22.03 6.03 15.04
N LEU A 120 -21.58 6.75 16.07
CA LEU A 120 -20.22 6.63 16.60
C LEU A 120 -19.95 5.24 17.17
N SER A 121 -20.86 4.70 17.96
CA SER A 121 -20.77 3.34 18.51
C SER A 121 -20.72 2.28 17.41
N GLN A 122 -21.54 2.44 16.37
CA GLN A 122 -21.53 1.54 15.21
C GLN A 122 -20.20 1.63 14.44
N LEU A 123 -19.68 2.83 14.23
CA LEU A 123 -18.41 3.07 13.57
C LEU A 123 -17.25 2.43 14.33
N GLU A 124 -17.21 2.57 15.65
CA GLU A 124 -16.19 1.97 16.52
C GLU A 124 -16.18 0.45 16.44
N LEU A 125 -17.35 -0.19 16.43
CA LEU A 125 -17.47 -1.65 16.25
C LEU A 125 -16.99 -2.12 14.88
N LEU A 126 -17.11 -1.28 13.85
CA LEU A 126 -16.61 -1.59 12.51
C LEU A 126 -15.11 -1.34 12.38
N LEU A 127 -14.54 -0.36 13.10
CA LEU A 127 -13.09 -0.07 13.10
C LEU A 127 -12.25 -1.27 13.54
N VAL A 128 -12.77 -2.10 14.42
CA VAL A 128 -12.09 -3.34 14.86
C VAL A 128 -11.74 -4.25 13.67
N THR A 129 -12.57 -4.23 12.61
CA THR A 129 -12.33 -5.05 11.40
C THR A 129 -11.12 -4.60 10.59
N LEU A 130 -10.63 -3.36 10.78
CA LEU A 130 -9.44 -2.82 10.12
C LEU A 130 -8.12 -3.23 10.76
N LEU A 131 -8.11 -3.61 12.04
CA LEU A 131 -6.87 -3.79 12.81
C LEU A 131 -5.90 -4.77 12.11
N TYR A 132 -6.32 -6.01 11.90
CA TYR A 132 -5.46 -7.02 11.29
C TYR A 132 -5.16 -6.76 9.80
N PRO A 133 -6.14 -6.40 8.94
CA PRO A 133 -5.85 -6.05 7.56
C PRO A 133 -4.85 -4.91 7.43
N MET A 134 -4.99 -3.84 8.20
CA MET A 134 -4.06 -2.70 8.17
C MET A 134 -2.68 -3.07 8.71
N ARG A 135 -2.60 -3.82 9.82
CA ARG A 135 -1.35 -4.33 10.34
C ARG A 135 -0.61 -5.17 9.30
N ASN A 136 -1.28 -6.13 8.69
CA ASN A 136 -0.69 -6.99 7.66
C ASN A 136 -0.22 -6.18 6.44
N ALA A 137 -1.02 -5.21 6.00
CA ALA A 137 -0.67 -4.34 4.88
C ALA A 137 0.56 -3.46 5.19
N LEU A 138 0.65 -2.90 6.41
CA LEU A 138 1.80 -2.11 6.84
C LEU A 138 3.06 -2.96 6.96
N LEU A 139 2.97 -4.16 7.54
CA LEU A 139 4.09 -5.11 7.63
C LEU A 139 4.56 -5.54 6.24
N TYR A 140 3.65 -5.90 5.34
CA TYR A 140 3.98 -6.23 3.96
C TYR A 140 4.69 -5.08 3.24
N ARG A 141 4.17 -3.85 3.39
CA ARG A 141 4.78 -2.65 2.83
C ARG A 141 6.18 -2.41 3.38
N ALA A 142 6.39 -2.58 4.69
CA ALA A 142 7.70 -2.44 5.32
C ALA A 142 8.68 -3.51 4.80
N ALA A 143 8.26 -4.77 4.73
CA ALA A 143 9.06 -5.87 4.21
C ALA A 143 9.44 -5.65 2.73
N THR A 144 8.49 -5.24 1.89
CA THR A 144 8.74 -4.94 0.48
C THR A 144 9.71 -3.76 0.33
N ARG A 145 9.55 -2.69 1.10
CA ARG A 145 10.50 -1.57 1.09
C ARG A 145 11.90 -2.00 1.50
N SER A 146 12.04 -2.84 2.52
CA SER A 146 13.33 -3.39 2.94
C SER A 146 13.95 -4.29 1.87
N ALA A 147 13.15 -5.15 1.23
CA ALA A 147 13.61 -6.04 0.16
C ALA A 147 14.06 -5.33 -1.12
N LEU A 148 13.65 -4.08 -1.34
CA LEU A 148 13.96 -3.29 -2.53
C LEU A 148 15.00 -2.20 -2.30
N ARG A 149 15.56 -2.09 -1.08
CA ARG A 149 16.59 -1.10 -0.75
C ARG A 149 17.96 -1.74 -0.51
N ASP A 150 18.99 -1.02 -0.85
CA ASP A 150 20.35 -1.33 -0.44
C ASP A 150 20.57 -0.91 1.02
N PRO A 151 20.95 -1.84 1.92
CA PRO A 151 21.00 -1.55 3.36
C PRO A 151 22.11 -0.55 3.75
N LEU A 152 23.11 -0.38 2.89
CA LEU A 152 24.24 0.52 3.17
C LEU A 152 23.93 1.97 2.79
N THR A 153 23.37 2.18 1.59
CA THR A 153 23.21 3.50 0.97
C THR A 153 21.76 3.99 0.98
N GLU A 154 20.81 3.12 1.34
CA GLU A 154 19.36 3.38 1.28
C GLU A 154 18.88 3.80 -0.12
N THR A 155 19.63 3.49 -1.16
CA THR A 155 19.19 3.58 -2.56
C THR A 155 18.36 2.36 -2.92
N GLY A 156 17.75 2.35 -4.10
CA GLY A 156 17.19 1.10 -4.62
C GLY A 156 18.30 0.07 -4.80
N ASN A 157 17.99 -1.21 -4.54
CA ASN A 157 18.93 -2.30 -4.82
C ASN A 157 18.75 -2.79 -6.29
N ARG A 158 19.52 -3.81 -6.67
CA ARG A 158 19.49 -4.38 -8.02
C ARG A 158 18.10 -4.87 -8.43
N VAL A 159 17.37 -5.51 -7.50
CA VAL A 159 15.99 -6.00 -7.79
C VAL A 159 15.05 -4.82 -8.08
N ALA A 160 15.15 -3.77 -7.28
CA ALA A 160 14.39 -2.54 -7.50
C ALA A 160 14.76 -1.87 -8.84
N MET A 161 16.05 -1.88 -9.21
CA MET A 161 16.53 -1.35 -10.48
C MET A 161 15.89 -2.10 -11.66
N ASP A 162 15.98 -3.44 -11.68
CA ASP A 162 15.48 -4.25 -12.77
C ASP A 162 13.98 -4.05 -12.98
N GLN A 163 13.20 -4.06 -11.90
CA GLN A 163 11.75 -3.84 -11.93
C GLN A 163 11.38 -2.43 -12.41
N THR A 164 12.10 -1.43 -11.93
CA THR A 164 11.83 -0.03 -12.27
C THR A 164 12.22 0.24 -13.72
N LEU A 165 13.39 -0.18 -14.14
CA LEU A 165 13.89 0.02 -15.51
C LEU A 165 12.94 -0.58 -16.55
N GLN A 166 12.45 -1.80 -16.32
CA GLN A 166 11.50 -2.42 -17.21
C GLN A 166 10.22 -1.59 -17.34
N ARG A 167 9.67 -1.13 -16.22
CA ARG A 167 8.47 -0.28 -16.20
C ARG A 167 8.69 1.04 -16.92
N GLU A 168 9.82 1.72 -16.67
CA GLU A 168 10.14 3.02 -17.29
C GLU A 168 10.37 2.88 -18.80
N ILE A 169 11.00 1.79 -19.26
CA ILE A 169 11.13 1.47 -20.69
C ILE A 169 9.74 1.32 -21.34
N ASP A 170 8.83 0.58 -20.69
CA ASP A 170 7.49 0.37 -21.23
C ASP A 170 6.67 1.67 -21.24
N MET A 171 6.85 2.53 -20.23
CA MET A 171 6.24 3.86 -20.18
C MET A 171 6.80 4.79 -21.26
N ALA A 172 8.12 4.86 -21.40
CA ALA A 172 8.80 5.67 -22.42
C ALA A 172 8.35 5.29 -23.83
N ARG A 173 8.24 3.99 -24.13
CA ARG A 173 7.73 3.49 -25.42
C ARG A 173 6.28 3.87 -25.69
N ARG A 174 5.40 3.76 -24.68
CA ARG A 174 3.97 4.07 -24.85
C ARG A 174 3.71 5.56 -25.03
N HIS A 175 4.46 6.40 -24.33
CA HIS A 175 4.23 7.84 -24.30
C HIS A 175 5.23 8.64 -25.13
N LEU A 176 6.16 7.96 -25.81
CA LEU A 176 7.23 8.58 -26.61
C LEU A 176 8.07 9.60 -25.83
N HIS A 177 8.26 9.35 -24.54
CA HIS A 177 9.12 10.15 -23.68
C HIS A 177 10.56 9.64 -23.68
N PRO A 178 11.57 10.54 -23.65
CA PRO A 178 12.96 10.11 -23.54
C PRO A 178 13.23 9.50 -22.14
N LEU A 179 13.99 8.41 -22.12
CA LEU A 179 14.52 7.78 -20.91
C LEU A 179 16.05 7.81 -21.01
N SER A 180 16.70 8.25 -19.93
CA SER A 180 18.15 8.26 -19.82
C SER A 180 18.59 7.35 -18.67
N LEU A 181 19.64 6.57 -18.89
CA LEU A 181 20.27 5.73 -17.89
C LEU A 181 21.74 6.13 -17.76
N LEU A 182 22.16 6.41 -16.52
CA LEU A 182 23.54 6.71 -16.19
C LEU A 182 24.10 5.56 -15.34
N MET A 183 25.28 5.07 -15.71
CA MET A 183 26.04 4.11 -14.92
C MET A 183 27.29 4.81 -14.38
N LEU A 184 27.45 4.76 -13.07
CA LEU A 184 28.56 5.42 -12.37
C LEU A 184 29.42 4.39 -11.64
N ASP A 185 30.73 4.53 -11.70
CA ASP A 185 31.68 3.73 -10.96
C ASP A 185 32.63 4.65 -10.19
N ILE A 186 33.13 4.19 -9.03
CA ILE A 186 34.07 4.96 -8.20
C ILE A 186 35.48 4.53 -8.54
N ASP A 187 36.25 5.45 -9.15
CA ASP A 187 37.65 5.21 -9.50
C ASP A 187 38.45 4.81 -8.28
N HIS A 188 39.26 3.78 -8.45
CA HIS A 188 40.15 3.26 -7.41
C HIS A 188 39.49 2.85 -6.07
N PHE A 189 38.21 2.50 -6.08
CA PHE A 189 37.50 2.13 -4.85
C PHE A 189 38.18 1.00 -4.08
N LYS A 190 38.72 0.01 -4.79
CA LYS A 190 39.50 -1.06 -4.16
C LYS A 190 40.71 -0.51 -3.38
N LYS A 191 41.44 0.48 -3.91
CA LYS A 191 42.57 1.11 -3.22
C LYS A 191 42.17 1.81 -1.92
N ILE A 192 40.95 2.41 -1.91
CA ILE A 192 40.39 3.01 -0.69
C ILE A 192 40.21 1.95 0.39
N ASN A 193 39.57 0.82 0.02
CA ASN A 193 39.40 -0.29 0.95
C ASN A 193 40.73 -0.87 1.45
N ASP A 194 41.69 -1.10 0.56
CA ASP A 194 42.95 -1.71 0.87
C ASP A 194 43.80 -0.79 1.78
N THR A 195 43.68 0.55 1.65
CA THR A 195 44.47 1.53 2.42
C THR A 195 43.79 1.90 3.74
N HIS A 196 42.47 2.05 3.76
CA HIS A 196 41.73 2.63 4.90
C HIS A 196 40.72 1.67 5.52
N GLY A 197 40.58 0.45 4.99
CA GLY A 197 39.64 -0.59 5.46
C GLY A 197 38.25 -0.43 4.91
N HIS A 198 37.44 -1.50 5.02
CA HIS A 198 36.07 -1.58 4.48
C HIS A 198 35.13 -0.53 5.09
N ALA A 199 35.31 -0.16 6.38
CA ALA A 199 34.47 0.86 7.01
C ALA A 199 34.62 2.24 6.35
N ALA A 200 35.82 2.56 5.87
CA ALA A 200 36.09 3.80 5.10
C ALA A 200 35.43 3.71 3.72
N GLY A 201 35.56 2.58 3.03
CA GLY A 201 34.87 2.34 1.77
C GLY A 201 33.34 2.44 1.88
N ASP A 202 32.75 1.86 2.93
CA ASP A 202 31.32 2.01 3.23
C ASP A 202 30.91 3.47 3.43
N SER A 203 31.73 4.25 4.09
CA SER A 203 31.50 5.69 4.29
C SER A 203 31.56 6.46 2.96
N VAL A 204 32.47 6.11 2.07
CA VAL A 204 32.56 6.67 0.72
C VAL A 204 31.30 6.33 -0.10
N LEU A 205 30.85 5.07 -0.06
CA LEU A 205 29.61 4.67 -0.76
C LEU A 205 28.39 5.45 -0.28
N ARG A 206 28.22 5.62 1.03
CA ARG A 206 27.15 6.45 1.60
C ARG A 206 27.26 7.91 1.16
N ALA A 207 28.46 8.48 1.19
CA ALA A 207 28.69 9.86 0.79
C ALA A 207 28.37 10.10 -0.69
N VAL A 208 28.82 9.21 -1.58
CA VAL A 208 28.54 9.27 -3.03
C VAL A 208 27.05 9.13 -3.30
N ALA A 209 26.39 8.13 -2.72
CA ALA A 209 24.95 7.93 -2.87
C ALA A 209 24.15 9.17 -2.40
N GLY A 210 24.53 9.75 -1.25
CA GLY A 210 23.94 10.97 -0.74
C GLY A 210 24.18 12.19 -1.63
N ALA A 211 25.39 12.32 -2.22
CA ALA A 211 25.70 13.39 -3.15
C ALA A 211 24.87 13.30 -4.42
N ILE A 212 24.75 12.11 -5.01
CA ILE A 212 23.92 11.87 -6.19
C ILE A 212 22.45 12.22 -5.90
N LYS A 213 21.88 11.68 -4.81
CA LYS A 213 20.48 11.95 -4.43
C LYS A 213 20.16 13.45 -4.32
N ARG A 214 21.09 14.26 -3.82
CA ARG A 214 20.89 15.72 -3.68
C ARG A 214 20.86 16.48 -5.00
N GLN A 215 21.44 15.92 -6.07
CA GLN A 215 21.51 16.54 -7.39
C GLN A 215 20.36 16.12 -8.31
N LEU A 216 19.62 15.09 -7.94
CA LEU A 216 18.56 14.53 -8.73
C LEU A 216 17.19 15.15 -8.36
N ARG A 217 16.27 15.10 -9.30
CA ARG A 217 14.86 15.46 -9.09
C ARG A 217 14.14 14.40 -8.27
N ASN A 218 12.95 14.72 -7.76
CA ASN A 218 12.14 13.75 -6.99
C ASN A 218 11.69 12.53 -7.81
N GLU A 219 11.55 12.69 -9.13
CA GLU A 219 11.19 11.63 -10.07
C GLU A 219 12.37 10.76 -10.50
N ASP A 220 13.61 11.24 -10.36
CA ASP A 220 14.80 10.49 -10.72
C ASP A 220 15.15 9.44 -9.67
N MET A 221 15.65 8.28 -10.09
CA MET A 221 15.92 7.16 -9.21
C MET A 221 17.39 6.77 -9.19
N VAL A 222 17.87 6.37 -8.00
CA VAL A 222 19.24 5.90 -7.78
C VAL A 222 19.20 4.47 -7.26
N PHE A 223 20.07 3.65 -7.82
CA PHE A 223 20.20 2.23 -7.45
C PHE A 223 21.67 1.88 -7.18
N ARG A 224 21.87 0.81 -6.41
CA ARG A 224 23.17 0.21 -6.17
C ARG A 224 23.14 -1.31 -6.26
#